data_d29df6fde15f741cf9e6d0c5667a8bde
#
_entry.id   d29df6fde15f741cf9e6d0c5667a8bde
#
_cell.length_a   1.000
_cell.length_b   1.000
_cell.length_c   1.000
_cell.angle_alpha   90.00
_cell.angle_beta   90.00
_cell.angle_gamma   90.00
#
_symmetry.space_group_name_H-M   'P 1'
#
loop_
_entity.id
_entity.type
_entity.pdbx_description
1 polymer ?
#
loop_
_entity_poly.entity_id
_entity_poly.type
_entity_poly.pdbx_seq_one_letter_code
_entity_poly.pdbx_strand_id
1 'polypeptide(L)'
;MLLRNLGFVSLLSLLSFQALADDKGLYLGAGVSNIETDKTHLSDDDSSYKVFAGYRLNSYLAFEGAFVDLGQFEDKELDFDGKSVQASAHVGFPVGDRVRIFGSVGAHAWDADGNAADDDTGVDLTYGAGVECDVFRNIGIRAEYEVLEVGNINLNQTTASAFVLF
;
A
#
# COMPACT_ATOMS: atom_id res chain seq x y z
N MET A 1 1.47 -16.00 28.08
CA MET A 1 2.66 -15.22 27.65
C MET A 1 3.51 -15.94 26.61
N LEU A 2 3.43 -17.25 26.46
CA LEU A 2 4.24 -18.03 25.50
C LEU A 2 3.75 -18.00 24.03
N LEU A 3 2.44 -17.82 23.80
CA LEU A 3 1.90 -17.85 22.42
C LEU A 3 2.15 -16.57 21.60
N ARG A 4 2.42 -15.45 22.26
CA ARG A 4 2.66 -14.16 21.59
C ARG A 4 4.06 -14.06 20.98
N ASN A 5 5.01 -14.85 21.48
CA ASN A 5 6.40 -14.87 20.98
C ASN A 5 6.62 -15.90 19.88
N LEU A 6 5.75 -16.89 19.70
CA LEU A 6 5.87 -17.87 18.62
C LEU A 6 5.55 -17.27 17.25
N GLY A 7 4.64 -16.29 17.17
CA GLY A 7 4.29 -15.61 15.93
C GLY A 7 5.42 -14.76 15.37
N PHE A 8 6.23 -14.15 16.23
CA PHE A 8 7.34 -13.30 15.83
C PHE A 8 8.55 -14.11 15.33
N VAL A 9 8.80 -15.25 15.92
CA VAL A 9 9.91 -16.15 15.52
C VAL A 9 9.61 -16.83 14.19
N SER A 10 8.33 -17.16 13.92
CA SER A 10 7.92 -17.76 12.65
C SER A 10 8.00 -16.79 11.47
N LEU A 11 7.83 -15.49 11.71
CA LEU A 11 7.94 -14.47 10.67
C LEU A 11 9.41 -14.20 10.31
N LEU A 12 10.32 -14.29 11.29
CA LEU A 12 11.75 -14.12 11.04
C LEU A 12 12.39 -15.31 10.30
N SER A 13 11.86 -16.50 10.44
CA SER A 13 12.39 -17.69 9.75
C SER A 13 12.08 -17.73 8.25
N LEU A 14 11.11 -16.95 7.79
CA LEU A 14 10.82 -16.75 6.35
C LEU A 14 11.80 -15.79 5.67
N LEU A 15 12.59 -15.05 6.44
CA LEU A 15 13.60 -14.11 5.94
C LEU A 15 14.89 -14.78 5.46
N SER A 16 14.99 -16.10 5.58
CA SER A 16 16.21 -16.86 5.24
C SER A 16 16.26 -17.34 3.80
N PHE A 17 15.30 -16.96 2.95
CA PHE A 17 15.42 -17.21 1.52
C PHE A 17 16.48 -16.29 0.92
N GLN A 18 17.56 -16.90 0.47
CA GLN A 18 18.70 -16.23 -0.12
C GLN A 18 18.23 -15.39 -1.31
N ALA A 19 18.38 -14.08 -1.17
CA ALA A 19 18.18 -13.14 -2.24
C ALA A 19 19.18 -13.44 -3.37
N LEU A 20 18.72 -14.10 -4.40
CA LEU A 20 19.35 -14.01 -5.69
C LEU A 20 19.04 -12.59 -6.20
N ALA A 21 20.07 -11.77 -6.34
CA ALA A 21 19.98 -10.39 -6.80
C ALA A 21 19.65 -10.36 -8.30
N ASP A 22 18.40 -10.69 -8.60
CA ASP A 22 17.75 -10.43 -9.87
C ASP A 22 16.57 -9.49 -9.59
N ASP A 23 16.23 -8.64 -10.56
CA ASP A 23 15.06 -7.73 -10.49
C ASP A 23 13.71 -8.48 -10.39
N LYS A 24 13.76 -9.74 -10.05
CA LYS A 24 12.65 -10.67 -9.93
C LYS A 24 12.57 -11.20 -8.52
N GLY A 25 11.39 -11.29 -7.98
CA GLY A 25 11.17 -11.97 -6.72
C GLY A 25 10.00 -11.44 -5.92
N LEU A 26 9.79 -12.12 -4.82
CA LEU A 26 8.83 -11.72 -3.81
C LEU A 26 9.34 -10.47 -3.09
N TYR A 27 8.47 -9.51 -2.86
CA TYR A 27 8.78 -8.37 -2.00
C TYR A 27 7.69 -8.14 -0.97
N LEU A 28 8.10 -7.59 0.16
CA LEU A 28 7.25 -7.24 1.27
C LEU A 28 7.60 -5.84 1.75
N GLY A 29 6.61 -5.02 2.00
CA GLY A 29 6.85 -3.66 2.46
C GLY A 29 5.75 -3.11 3.35
N ALA A 30 6.09 -1.99 3.97
CA ALA A 30 5.17 -1.20 4.77
C ALA A 30 5.51 0.28 4.70
N GLY A 31 4.51 1.11 4.86
CA GLY A 31 4.67 2.55 4.81
C GLY A 31 3.60 3.30 5.55
N VAL A 32 3.80 4.60 5.60
CA VAL A 32 2.85 5.57 6.12
C VAL A 32 2.19 6.31 4.97
N SER A 33 0.90 6.54 5.10
CA SER A 33 0.09 7.17 4.09
C SER A 33 -0.59 8.41 4.64
N ASN A 34 -0.75 9.40 3.77
CA ASN A 34 -1.62 10.55 3.99
C ASN A 34 -2.77 10.46 2.98
N ILE A 35 -4.00 10.61 3.47
CA ILE A 35 -5.21 10.51 2.66
C ILE A 35 -5.91 11.86 2.65
N GLU A 36 -6.19 12.34 1.45
CA GLU A 36 -6.91 13.59 1.21
C GLU A 36 -8.15 13.33 0.38
N THR A 37 -9.24 14.01 0.71
CA THR A 37 -10.46 14.00 -0.09
C THR A 37 -10.62 15.30 -0.88
N ASP A 38 -11.11 15.22 -2.10
CA ASP A 38 -11.33 16.40 -2.97
C ASP A 38 -12.32 17.43 -2.40
N LYS A 39 -13.10 17.07 -1.38
CA LYS A 39 -14.19 17.90 -0.88
C LYS A 39 -13.92 18.65 0.41
N THR A 40 -12.83 18.35 1.10
CA THR A 40 -12.53 19.02 2.38
C THR A 40 -11.04 18.95 2.65
N HIS A 41 -10.39 20.08 2.86
CA HIS A 41 -9.06 20.11 3.46
C HIS A 41 -9.19 19.68 4.93
N LEU A 42 -9.19 18.37 5.15
CA LEU A 42 -9.06 17.81 6.48
C LEU A 42 -7.58 17.86 6.83
N SER A 43 -7.20 18.94 7.48
CA SER A 43 -5.89 19.07 8.12
C SER A 43 -5.96 18.45 9.51
N ASP A 44 -5.98 17.14 9.59
CA ASP A 44 -5.69 16.43 10.82
C ASP A 44 -4.69 15.32 10.54
N ASP A 45 -3.72 15.21 11.46
CA ASP A 45 -2.57 14.30 11.44
C ASP A 45 -2.95 12.81 11.55
N ASP A 46 -3.97 12.36 10.85
CA ASP A 46 -4.35 10.95 10.83
C ASP A 46 -3.42 10.19 9.89
N SER A 47 -2.36 9.68 10.49
CA SER A 47 -1.41 8.79 9.83
C SER A 47 -2.08 7.45 9.55
N SER A 48 -2.39 7.21 8.30
CA SER A 48 -2.75 5.90 7.79
C SER A 48 -1.49 5.06 7.53
N TYR A 49 -1.62 3.75 7.53
CA TYR A 49 -0.54 2.86 7.15
C TYR A 49 -0.96 1.89 6.05
N LYS A 50 0.01 1.51 5.23
CA LYS A 50 -0.13 0.53 4.17
C LYS A 50 0.89 -0.58 4.37
N VAL A 51 0.42 -1.83 4.31
CA VAL A 51 1.28 -3.02 4.28
C VAL A 51 1.02 -3.74 2.96
N PHE A 52 2.06 -4.13 2.27
CA PHE A 52 1.92 -4.76 0.96
C PHE A 52 2.91 -5.91 0.77
N ALA A 53 2.48 -6.84 -0.06
CA ALA A 53 3.29 -7.93 -0.54
C ALA A 53 3.06 -8.08 -2.04
N GLY A 54 4.12 -8.34 -2.78
CA GLY A 54 4.01 -8.48 -4.23
C GLY A 54 5.08 -9.39 -4.81
N TYR A 55 4.93 -9.65 -6.09
CA TYR A 55 5.88 -10.41 -6.87
C TYR A 55 6.29 -9.61 -8.11
N ARG A 56 7.57 -9.33 -8.23
CA ARG A 56 8.15 -8.69 -9.40
C ARG A 56 8.55 -9.77 -10.41
N LEU A 57 7.87 -9.78 -11.56
CA LEU A 57 8.16 -10.73 -12.63
C LEU A 57 9.42 -10.35 -13.41
N ASN A 58 9.64 -9.05 -13.56
CA ASN A 58 10.79 -8.44 -14.22
C ASN A 58 10.88 -6.95 -13.86
N SER A 59 11.83 -6.23 -14.44
CA SER A 59 11.99 -4.79 -14.20
C SER A 59 10.77 -3.93 -14.60
N TYR A 60 9.85 -4.47 -15.40
CA TYR A 60 8.71 -3.73 -15.96
C TYR A 60 7.38 -4.10 -15.33
N LEU A 61 7.21 -5.32 -14.85
CA LEU A 61 5.92 -5.82 -14.38
C LEU A 61 5.99 -6.44 -12.99
N ALA A 62 5.09 -6.01 -12.12
CA ALA A 62 4.89 -6.60 -10.80
C ALA A 62 3.39 -6.68 -10.48
N PHE A 63 3.04 -7.62 -9.61
CA PHE A 63 1.71 -7.73 -9.01
C PHE A 63 1.82 -7.54 -7.50
N GLU A 64 0.89 -6.82 -6.93
CA GLU A 64 0.89 -6.47 -5.52
C GLU A 64 -0.47 -6.65 -4.89
N GLY A 65 -0.49 -7.20 -3.68
CA GLY A 65 -1.61 -7.12 -2.77
C GLY A 65 -1.26 -6.21 -1.61
N ALA A 66 -2.17 -5.36 -1.19
CA ALA A 66 -1.96 -4.44 -0.10
C ALA A 66 -3.15 -4.39 0.86
N PHE A 67 -2.85 -4.11 2.11
CA PHE A 67 -3.81 -3.74 3.14
C PHE A 67 -3.56 -2.29 3.53
N VAL A 68 -4.60 -1.50 3.49
CA VAL A 68 -4.57 -0.08 3.84
C VAL A 68 -5.53 0.17 4.98
N ASP A 69 -5.02 0.72 6.06
CA ASP A 69 -5.85 1.32 7.09
C ASP A 69 -6.13 2.77 6.68
N LEU A 70 -7.37 3.09 6.40
CA LEU A 70 -7.79 4.41 5.95
C LEU A 70 -7.91 5.42 7.09
N GLY A 71 -7.60 5.00 8.34
CA GLY A 71 -7.67 5.83 9.52
C GLY A 71 -9.09 5.97 10.08
N GLN A 72 -9.17 6.66 11.21
CA GLN A 72 -10.43 7.03 11.86
C GLN A 72 -10.61 8.53 11.69
N PHE A 73 -11.70 8.93 11.07
CA PHE A 73 -12.09 10.33 11.00
C PHE A 73 -13.16 10.61 12.05
N GLU A 74 -12.79 11.27 13.14
CA GLU A 74 -13.72 11.79 14.12
C GLU A 74 -13.96 13.29 13.85
N ASP A 75 -14.95 13.59 13.04
CA ASP A 75 -15.56 14.92 13.03
C ASP A 75 -16.90 14.87 13.76
N LYS A 76 -17.33 15.96 14.36
CA LYS A 76 -18.48 16.04 15.29
C LYS A 76 -19.81 15.52 14.73
N GLU A 77 -19.87 15.14 13.46
CA GLU A 77 -21.06 14.61 12.79
C GLU A 77 -20.78 13.38 11.90
N LEU A 78 -19.52 12.95 11.72
CA LEU A 78 -19.16 11.86 10.81
C LEU A 78 -18.08 10.98 11.44
N ASP A 79 -18.47 9.81 11.93
CA ASP A 79 -17.57 8.72 12.28
C ASP A 79 -17.28 7.88 11.04
N PHE A 80 -16.00 7.77 10.65
CA PHE A 80 -15.56 6.91 9.57
C PHE A 80 -14.35 6.09 10.03
N ASP A 81 -14.52 4.78 10.08
CA ASP A 81 -13.44 3.81 10.24
C ASP A 81 -13.39 2.96 8.98
N GLY A 82 -12.32 3.07 8.19
CA GLY A 82 -12.22 2.41 6.90
C GLY A 82 -10.98 1.53 6.79
N LYS A 83 -11.18 0.34 6.23
CA LYS A 83 -10.13 -0.61 5.87
C LYS A 83 -10.28 -1.00 4.40
N SER A 84 -9.17 -1.14 3.71
CA SER A 84 -9.15 -1.53 2.31
C SER A 84 -8.13 -2.63 2.04
N VAL A 85 -8.54 -3.59 1.23
CA VAL A 85 -7.65 -4.61 0.66
C VAL A 85 -7.55 -4.35 -0.84
N GLN A 86 -6.34 -4.25 -1.35
CA GLN A 86 -6.04 -3.90 -2.73
C GLN A 86 -5.35 -5.05 -3.45
N ALA A 87 -5.63 -5.17 -4.75
CA ALA A 87 -4.87 -5.98 -5.67
C ALA A 87 -4.56 -5.15 -6.92
N SER A 88 -3.30 -5.00 -7.26
CA SER A 88 -2.85 -4.13 -8.35
C SER A 88 -1.74 -4.75 -9.20
N ALA A 89 -1.68 -4.30 -10.44
CA ALA A 89 -0.57 -4.53 -11.35
C ALA A 89 0.24 -3.24 -11.46
N HIS A 90 1.56 -3.35 -11.38
CA HIS A 90 2.49 -2.25 -11.53
C HIS A 90 3.26 -2.41 -12.83
N VAL A 91 3.19 -1.40 -13.68
CA VAL A 91 4.00 -1.30 -14.90
C VAL A 91 5.07 -0.25 -14.67
N GLY A 92 6.32 -0.66 -14.68
CA GLY A 92 7.44 0.17 -14.31
C GLY A 92 8.47 0.30 -15.41
N PHE A 93 9.30 1.32 -15.26
CA PHE A 93 10.42 1.64 -16.12
C PHE A 93 11.67 1.85 -15.26
N PRO A 94 12.73 1.06 -15.45
CA PRO A 94 13.99 1.30 -14.76
C PRO A 94 14.66 2.55 -15.30
N VAL A 95 15.08 3.42 -14.39
CA VAL A 95 15.85 4.64 -14.69
C VAL A 95 17.23 4.49 -14.06
N GLY A 96 18.15 3.91 -14.81
CA GLY A 96 19.46 3.50 -14.26
C GLY A 96 19.37 2.23 -13.42
N ASP A 97 20.37 2.03 -12.56
CA ASP A 97 20.56 0.75 -11.85
C ASP A 97 19.78 0.64 -10.53
N ARG A 98 19.22 1.73 -10.02
CA ARG A 98 18.63 1.79 -8.68
C ARG A 98 17.25 2.41 -8.61
N VAL A 99 16.82 3.11 -9.65
CA VAL A 99 15.56 3.84 -9.65
C VAL A 99 14.60 3.21 -10.65
N ARG A 100 13.37 3.04 -10.25
CA ARG A 100 12.27 2.57 -11.08
C ARG A 100 11.08 3.50 -10.90
N ILE A 101 10.57 4.04 -11.99
CA ILE A 101 9.28 4.73 -12.02
C ILE A 101 8.21 3.73 -12.43
N PHE A 102 7.01 3.84 -11.87
CA PHE A 102 5.93 2.91 -12.20
C PHE A 102 4.57 3.58 -12.17
N GLY A 103 3.66 3.03 -12.96
CA GLY A 103 2.22 3.24 -12.84
C GLY A 103 1.56 1.99 -12.28
N SER A 104 0.50 2.17 -11.54
CA SER A 104 -0.30 1.08 -10.97
C SER A 104 -1.76 1.20 -11.37
N VAL A 105 -2.40 0.06 -11.55
CA VAL A 105 -3.84 -0.06 -11.75
C VAL A 105 -4.33 -1.33 -11.07
N GLY A 106 -5.45 -1.24 -10.40
CA GLY A 106 -6.00 -2.37 -9.69
C GLY A 106 -7.42 -2.14 -9.21
N ALA A 107 -7.83 -2.99 -8.30
CA ALA A 107 -9.10 -2.88 -7.60
C ALA A 107 -8.86 -2.99 -6.10
N HIS A 108 -9.71 -2.34 -5.34
CA HIS A 108 -9.71 -2.46 -3.90
C HIS A 108 -11.12 -2.77 -3.39
N ALA A 109 -11.17 -3.65 -2.41
CA ALA A 109 -12.37 -3.89 -1.61
C ALA A 109 -12.24 -3.11 -0.31
N TRP A 110 -13.25 -2.31 -0.02
CA TRP A 110 -13.27 -1.48 1.19
C TRP A 110 -14.45 -1.83 2.08
N ASP A 111 -14.24 -1.68 3.37
CA ASP A 111 -15.24 -1.80 4.42
C ASP A 111 -15.18 -0.52 5.25
N ALA A 112 -16.31 0.15 5.39
CA ALA A 112 -16.43 1.39 6.12
C ALA A 112 -17.58 1.31 7.11
N ASP A 113 -17.25 1.38 8.38
CA ASP A 113 -18.21 1.52 9.47
C ASP A 113 -18.42 3.01 9.76
N GLY A 114 -19.65 3.49 9.61
CA GLY A 114 -19.99 4.88 9.92
C GLY A 114 -21.37 5.30 9.44
N ASN A 115 -21.86 6.41 9.99
CA ASN A 115 -23.19 6.96 9.66
C ASN A 115 -23.27 7.68 8.30
N ALA A 116 -22.15 7.72 7.56
CA ALA A 116 -22.03 8.56 6.36
C ALA A 116 -22.17 7.79 5.04
N ALA A 117 -22.24 6.46 5.04
CA ALA A 117 -22.33 5.65 3.84
C ALA A 117 -23.64 4.83 3.84
N ASP A 118 -24.40 4.94 2.77
CA ASP A 118 -25.57 4.09 2.53
C ASP A 118 -25.18 2.63 2.22
N ASP A 119 -23.90 2.38 1.87
CA ASP A 119 -23.34 1.05 1.63
C ASP A 119 -22.07 0.88 2.48
N ASP A 120 -22.06 -0.14 3.31
CA ASP A 120 -20.97 -0.44 4.25
C ASP A 120 -19.76 -1.11 3.59
N THR A 121 -19.90 -1.61 2.36
CA THR A 121 -18.85 -2.34 1.62
C THR A 121 -18.92 -2.07 0.13
N GLY A 122 -17.78 -2.06 -0.54
CA GLY A 122 -17.71 -1.90 -1.99
C GLY A 122 -16.42 -2.44 -2.60
N VAL A 123 -16.45 -2.56 -3.93
CA VAL A 123 -15.25 -2.88 -4.74
C VAL A 123 -15.14 -1.82 -5.83
N ASP A 124 -14.07 -1.07 -5.82
CA ASP A 124 -13.83 0.02 -6.74
C ASP A 124 -12.43 -0.01 -7.35
N LEU A 125 -12.19 0.84 -8.31
CA LEU A 125 -10.94 0.96 -9.03
C LEU A 125 -9.91 1.74 -8.21
N THR A 126 -8.65 1.36 -8.31
CA THR A 126 -7.50 2.13 -7.84
C THR A 126 -6.47 2.27 -8.94
N TYR A 127 -5.85 3.42 -9.04
CA TYR A 127 -4.78 3.69 -9.97
C TYR A 127 -3.81 4.72 -9.39
N GLY A 128 -2.58 4.67 -9.83
CA GLY A 128 -1.57 5.58 -9.30
C GLY A 128 -0.25 5.53 -10.04
N ALA A 129 0.71 6.22 -9.50
CA ALA A 129 2.08 6.24 -9.97
C ALA A 129 3.03 6.42 -8.81
N GLY A 130 4.26 5.97 -8.99
CA GLY A 130 5.26 6.08 -7.95
C GLY A 130 6.69 5.94 -8.46
N VAL A 131 7.60 6.08 -7.53
CA VAL A 131 9.02 5.88 -7.73
C VAL A 131 9.59 4.98 -6.64
N GLU A 132 10.38 4.02 -7.04
CA GLU A 132 11.15 3.13 -6.16
C GLU A 132 12.63 3.42 -6.29
N CYS A 133 13.35 3.33 -5.19
CA CYS A 133 14.79 3.46 -5.16
C CYS A 133 15.38 2.33 -4.33
N ASP A 134 16.25 1.52 -4.93
CA ASP A 134 16.98 0.47 -4.24
C ASP A 134 18.15 1.08 -3.47
N VAL A 135 18.01 1.15 -2.15
CA VAL A 135 19.03 1.71 -1.24
C VAL A 135 20.13 0.70 -0.99
N PHE A 136 19.76 -0.56 -0.81
CA PHE A 136 20.66 -1.70 -0.67
C PHE A 136 20.23 -2.81 -1.65
N ARG A 137 20.99 -3.89 -1.71
CA ARG A 137 20.73 -5.01 -2.65
C ARG A 137 19.31 -5.54 -2.62
N ASN A 138 18.71 -5.56 -1.44
CA ASN A 138 17.39 -6.15 -1.20
C ASN A 138 16.46 -5.23 -0.42
N ILE A 139 16.85 -3.99 -0.16
CA ILE A 139 16.04 -3.00 0.56
C ILE A 139 15.86 -1.78 -0.32
N GLY A 140 14.63 -1.42 -0.55
CA GLY A 140 14.25 -0.22 -1.28
C GLY A 140 13.29 0.67 -0.50
N ILE A 141 13.19 1.88 -0.98
CA ILE A 141 12.18 2.86 -0.56
C ILE A 141 11.26 3.17 -1.74
N ARG A 142 10.03 3.51 -1.43
CA ARG A 142 9.01 3.84 -2.43
C ARG A 142 8.24 5.07 -1.99
N ALA A 143 7.99 5.96 -2.92
CA ALA A 143 6.99 7.01 -2.82
C ALA A 143 5.94 6.78 -3.90
N GLU A 144 4.67 6.73 -3.53
CA GLU A 144 3.59 6.53 -4.47
C GLU A 144 2.41 7.47 -4.20
N TYR A 145 1.70 7.81 -5.26
CA TYR A 145 0.47 8.56 -5.24
C TYR A 145 -0.61 7.71 -5.91
N GLU A 146 -1.67 7.44 -5.18
CA GLU A 146 -2.79 6.62 -5.64
C GLU A 146 -4.11 7.38 -5.51
N VAL A 147 -4.98 7.13 -6.44
CA VAL A 147 -6.38 7.54 -6.38
C VAL A 147 -7.22 6.29 -6.14
N LEU A 148 -7.97 6.31 -5.05
CA LEU A 148 -8.91 5.25 -4.71
C LEU A 148 -10.33 5.77 -4.96
N GLU A 149 -11.02 5.12 -5.85
CA GLU A 149 -12.44 5.38 -6.05
C GLU A 149 -13.23 4.69 -4.93
N VAL A 150 -14.03 5.44 -4.19
CA VAL A 150 -14.93 4.92 -3.14
C VAL A 150 -16.33 5.41 -3.44
N GLY A 151 -17.11 4.62 -4.16
CA GLY A 151 -18.44 5.01 -4.61
C GLY A 151 -18.39 6.28 -5.48
N ASN A 152 -18.90 7.38 -4.97
CA ASN A 152 -18.92 8.69 -5.68
C ASN A 152 -17.81 9.65 -5.22
N ILE A 153 -16.84 9.19 -4.43
CA ILE A 153 -15.77 10.00 -3.83
C ILE A 153 -14.43 9.45 -4.28
N ASN A 154 -13.50 10.34 -4.61
CA ASN A 154 -12.12 9.99 -4.86
C ASN A 154 -11.28 10.33 -3.65
N LEU A 155 -10.53 9.35 -3.15
CA LEU A 155 -9.54 9.52 -2.11
C LEU A 155 -8.15 9.56 -2.76
N ASN A 156 -7.41 10.62 -2.48
CA ASN A 156 -6.03 10.76 -2.91
C ASN A 156 -5.11 10.28 -1.78
N GLN A 157 -4.34 9.26 -2.05
CA GLN A 157 -3.43 8.68 -1.08
C GLN A 157 -1.99 8.89 -1.52
N THR A 158 -1.20 9.50 -0.65
CA THR A 158 0.26 9.60 -0.80
C THR A 158 0.92 8.70 0.22
N THR A 159 1.75 7.78 -0.22
CA THR A 159 2.41 6.78 0.64
C THR A 159 3.92 6.88 0.51
N ALA A 160 4.62 6.90 1.64
CA ALA A 160 6.05 6.67 1.73
C ALA A 160 6.30 5.34 2.43
N SER A 161 7.04 4.46 1.80
CA SER A 161 7.23 3.08 2.28
C SER A 161 8.65 2.58 2.09
N ALA A 162 8.99 1.52 2.82
CA ALA A 162 10.17 0.72 2.60
C ALA A 162 9.76 -0.72 2.31
N PHE A 163 10.55 -1.41 1.51
CA PHE A 163 10.30 -2.80 1.15
C PHE A 163 11.59 -3.62 1.11
N VAL A 164 11.43 -4.91 1.27
CA VAL A 164 12.50 -5.91 1.15
C VAL A 164 12.15 -6.83 -0.02
N LEU A 165 13.09 -7.02 -0.92
CA LEU A 165 13.02 -7.95 -2.05
C LEU A 165 13.76 -9.25 -1.69
N PHE A 166 13.13 -10.38 -1.97
CA PHE A 166 13.64 -11.73 -1.68
C PHE A 166 14.02 -12.48 -2.94
#